data_125124d677de79f91c955b2e4a1ed0ee
#
_entry.id   125124d677de79f91c955b2e4a1ed0ee
#
_cell.length_a   1.000
_cell.length_b   1.000
_cell.length_c   1.000
_cell.angle_alpha   90.00
_cell.angle_beta   90.00
_cell.angle_gamma   90.00
#
_symmetry.space_group_name_H-M   'P 1'
#
loop_
_entity.id
_entity.type
_entity.pdbx_description
1 polymer ?
#
loop_
_entity_poly.entity_id
_entity_poly.type
_entity_poly.pdbx_seq_one_letter_code
_entity_poly.pdbx_strand_id
1 'polypeptide(L)'
;GDIVIDGRNISGMKPDDVRKSILGTEIAYIPQAAMNALNPTQRIIRFIEDVVRAHDPKKDKKLIRELAEARFAELGLPPEVLDKHAVELSGGMKQRTVIAVSTILNPKVLIADEPSSALDVTSQKMVIKMMRELMEKGYIKSMLFITHELPLLYNVTDDIMVMYAGQIVEKGTAEEMVFDPVHPYSHGLMSSILVPEEGTRGHKLTAIPGTPPNLKKPPQGCRFAERCKYARPECRYSAIPEKDLGDGRMYRCLLGQDELKEVYSHE
;
A
#
# COMPACT_ATOMS: atom_id res chain seq x y z
N GLY A 1 10.80 16.66 -4.02
CA GLY A 1 10.56 16.15 -2.67
C GLY A 1 11.74 15.32 -2.19
N ASP A 2 11.80 15.10 -0.90
CA ASP A 2 12.86 14.33 -0.28
C ASP A 2 12.36 12.96 0.16
N ILE A 3 13.23 11.96 0.06
CA ILE A 3 13.01 10.62 0.61
C ILE A 3 14.10 10.41 1.67
N VAL A 4 13.67 10.28 2.93
CA VAL A 4 14.58 10.15 4.06
C VAL A 4 14.34 8.79 4.74
N ILE A 5 15.42 8.02 4.91
CA ILE A 5 15.40 6.72 5.60
C ILE A 5 16.47 6.74 6.69
N ASP A 6 16.08 6.50 7.92
CA ASP A 6 16.97 6.56 9.10
C ASP A 6 17.82 7.84 9.13
N GLY A 7 17.22 9.02 8.82
CA GLY A 7 17.89 10.31 8.77
C GLY A 7 18.73 10.56 7.51
N ARG A 8 18.86 9.60 6.60
CA ARG A 8 19.62 9.73 5.34
C ARG A 8 18.69 10.10 4.19
N ASN A 9 18.91 11.27 3.57
CA ASN A 9 18.20 11.64 2.34
C ASN A 9 18.79 10.88 1.15
N ILE A 10 17.94 10.09 0.45
CA ILE A 10 18.33 9.28 -0.69
C ILE A 10 17.92 9.87 -2.04
N SER A 11 17.16 10.99 -2.04
CA SER A 11 16.62 11.60 -3.28
C SER A 11 17.70 12.05 -4.27
N GLY A 12 18.89 12.42 -3.77
CA GLY A 12 20.03 12.88 -4.59
C GLY A 12 21.07 11.79 -4.90
N MET A 13 20.83 10.54 -4.50
CA MET A 13 21.79 9.46 -4.74
C MET A 13 21.82 9.05 -6.22
N LYS A 14 23.00 8.60 -6.68
CA LYS A 14 23.13 8.03 -8.02
C LYS A 14 22.34 6.71 -8.10
N PRO A 15 21.72 6.37 -9.24
CA PRO A 15 20.94 5.14 -9.39
C PRO A 15 21.68 3.85 -9.02
N ASP A 16 22.98 3.78 -9.34
CA ASP A 16 23.81 2.62 -9.00
C ASP A 16 24.08 2.49 -7.50
N ASP A 17 24.21 3.60 -6.78
CA ASP A 17 24.39 3.61 -5.33
C ASP A 17 23.08 3.22 -4.64
N VAL A 18 21.93 3.72 -5.12
CA VAL A 18 20.60 3.30 -4.65
C VAL A 18 20.42 1.81 -4.84
N ARG A 19 20.75 1.27 -6.02
CA ARG A 19 20.62 -0.15 -6.31
C ARG A 19 21.49 -1.03 -5.40
N LYS A 20 22.70 -0.59 -5.08
CA LYS A 20 23.65 -1.38 -4.29
C LYS A 20 23.43 -1.29 -2.78
N SER A 21 22.96 -0.15 -2.27
CA SER A 21 22.95 0.12 -0.84
C SER A 21 21.57 0.37 -0.23
N ILE A 22 20.53 0.51 -1.05
CA ILE A 22 19.18 0.81 -0.60
C ILE A 22 18.18 -0.30 -1.00
N LEU A 23 18.13 -0.61 -2.31
CA LEU A 23 17.15 -1.59 -2.80
C LEU A 23 17.47 -2.99 -2.27
N GLY A 24 16.46 -3.66 -1.74
CA GLY A 24 16.55 -5.02 -1.20
C GLY A 24 16.91 -5.08 0.28
N THR A 25 17.73 -4.16 0.79
CA THR A 25 18.19 -4.16 2.20
C THR A 25 17.54 -3.06 3.04
N GLU A 26 17.44 -1.85 2.53
CA GLU A 26 16.74 -0.76 3.21
C GLU A 26 15.28 -0.71 2.78
N ILE A 27 15.04 -0.71 1.46
CA ILE A 27 13.71 -0.70 0.86
C ILE A 27 13.57 -1.91 -0.07
N ALA A 28 12.48 -2.65 0.07
CA ALA A 28 12.01 -3.60 -0.93
C ALA A 28 10.68 -3.14 -1.52
N TYR A 29 10.38 -3.60 -2.73
CA TYR A 29 9.19 -3.22 -3.47
C TYR A 29 8.48 -4.45 -4.05
N ILE A 30 7.19 -4.55 -3.81
CA ILE A 30 6.29 -5.50 -4.47
C ILE A 30 5.47 -4.68 -5.47
N PRO A 31 5.69 -4.82 -6.78
CA PRO A 31 4.99 -4.05 -7.80
C PRO A 31 3.55 -4.53 -7.99
N GLN A 32 2.71 -3.67 -8.54
CA GLN A 32 1.39 -4.04 -9.03
C GLN A 32 1.51 -5.21 -10.03
N ALA A 33 0.57 -6.16 -9.96
CA ALA A 33 0.62 -7.40 -10.74
C ALA A 33 1.92 -8.21 -10.52
N ALA A 34 2.39 -8.28 -9.28
CA ALA A 34 3.63 -8.90 -8.85
C ALA A 34 3.86 -10.33 -9.38
N MET A 35 2.79 -11.08 -9.65
CA MET A 35 2.86 -12.43 -10.22
C MET A 35 3.60 -12.47 -11.58
N ASN A 36 3.65 -11.34 -12.32
CA ASN A 36 4.35 -11.20 -13.59
C ASN A 36 5.82 -10.79 -13.43
N ALA A 37 6.25 -10.47 -12.20
CA ALA A 37 7.63 -10.07 -11.93
C ALA A 37 8.62 -11.25 -11.93
N LEU A 38 8.11 -12.49 -11.77
CA LEU A 38 8.95 -13.69 -11.80
C LEU A 38 9.33 -14.05 -13.25
N ASN A 39 10.62 -14.29 -13.48
CA ASN A 39 11.09 -14.75 -14.79
C ASN A 39 10.53 -16.16 -15.08
N PRO A 40 9.72 -16.35 -16.16
CA PRO A 40 9.07 -17.62 -16.46
C PRO A 40 10.05 -18.75 -16.85
N THR A 41 11.25 -18.40 -17.33
CA THR A 41 12.25 -19.35 -17.84
C THR A 41 13.35 -19.68 -16.85
N GLN A 42 13.31 -19.08 -15.65
CA GLN A 42 14.31 -19.26 -14.62
C GLN A 42 13.68 -20.00 -13.41
N ARG A 43 14.44 -20.91 -12.81
CA ARG A 43 14.02 -21.54 -11.54
C ARG A 43 14.03 -20.52 -10.42
N ILE A 44 13.08 -20.65 -9.50
CA ILE A 44 12.93 -19.71 -8.37
C ILE A 44 14.21 -19.56 -7.56
N ILE A 45 14.90 -20.67 -7.26
CA ILE A 45 16.17 -20.61 -6.49
C ILE A 45 17.25 -19.80 -7.22
N ARG A 46 17.30 -19.85 -8.54
CA ARG A 46 18.27 -19.06 -9.32
C ARG A 46 17.96 -17.56 -9.26
N PHE A 47 16.69 -17.21 -9.32
CA PHE A 47 16.27 -15.82 -9.14
C PHE A 47 16.66 -15.29 -7.74
N ILE A 48 16.48 -16.10 -6.70
CA ILE A 48 16.91 -15.76 -5.32
C ILE A 48 18.43 -15.65 -5.22
N GLU A 49 19.17 -16.57 -5.85
CA GLU A 49 20.65 -16.49 -5.92
C GLU A 49 21.11 -15.17 -6.54
N ASP A 50 20.47 -14.73 -7.63
CA ASP A 50 20.80 -13.46 -8.30
C ASP A 50 20.53 -12.26 -7.40
N VAL A 51 19.37 -12.23 -6.71
CA VAL A 51 19.02 -11.17 -5.76
C VAL A 51 20.01 -11.10 -4.60
N VAL A 52 20.31 -12.23 -3.96
CA VAL A 52 21.22 -12.26 -2.81
C VAL A 52 22.64 -11.88 -3.21
N ARG A 53 23.13 -12.38 -4.35
CA ARG A 53 24.48 -12.09 -4.86
C ARG A 53 24.67 -10.68 -5.39
N ALA A 54 23.61 -10.01 -5.75
CA ALA A 54 23.68 -8.58 -6.08
C ALA A 54 24.19 -7.74 -4.87
N HIS A 55 23.98 -8.24 -3.64
CA HIS A 55 24.40 -7.59 -2.40
C HIS A 55 25.59 -8.27 -1.72
N ASP A 56 25.68 -9.59 -1.84
CA ASP A 56 26.80 -10.42 -1.32
C ASP A 56 27.27 -11.39 -2.41
N PRO A 57 28.20 -10.93 -3.29
CA PRO A 57 28.67 -11.76 -4.45
C PRO A 57 29.36 -13.06 -4.05
N LYS A 58 29.87 -13.15 -2.79
CA LYS A 58 30.60 -14.31 -2.29
C LYS A 58 29.74 -15.28 -1.50
N LYS A 59 28.44 -14.96 -1.31
CA LYS A 59 27.52 -15.80 -0.55
C LYS A 59 27.47 -17.22 -1.12
N ASP A 60 27.67 -18.19 -0.24
CA ASP A 60 27.63 -19.61 -0.60
C ASP A 60 26.22 -20.05 -1.04
N LYS A 61 26.15 -20.91 -2.05
CA LYS A 61 24.86 -21.38 -2.61
C LYS A 61 24.03 -22.15 -1.59
N LYS A 62 24.70 -22.93 -0.72
CA LYS A 62 24.02 -23.71 0.31
C LYS A 62 23.37 -22.78 1.32
N LEU A 63 24.08 -21.74 1.76
CA LEU A 63 23.53 -20.74 2.68
C LEU A 63 22.38 -19.95 2.05
N ILE A 64 22.45 -19.64 0.75
CA ILE A 64 21.33 -18.97 0.04
C ILE A 64 20.11 -19.89 0.02
N ARG A 65 20.30 -21.19 -0.25
CA ARG A 65 19.22 -22.16 -0.25
C ARG A 65 18.57 -22.30 1.13
N GLU A 66 19.36 -22.44 2.17
CA GLU A 66 18.88 -22.50 3.56
C GLU A 66 18.06 -21.24 3.94
N LEU A 67 18.55 -20.06 3.57
CA LEU A 67 17.83 -18.80 3.75
C LEU A 67 16.49 -18.80 3.00
N ALA A 68 16.49 -19.28 1.76
CA ALA A 68 15.28 -19.34 0.92
C ALA A 68 14.27 -20.34 1.49
N GLU A 69 14.71 -21.54 1.90
CA GLU A 69 13.84 -22.56 2.50
C GLU A 69 13.20 -22.04 3.80
N ALA A 70 13.96 -21.37 4.66
CA ALA A 70 13.43 -20.75 5.87
C ALA A 70 12.36 -19.70 5.55
N ARG A 71 12.61 -18.79 4.59
CA ARG A 71 11.63 -17.77 4.18
C ARG A 71 10.38 -18.40 3.54
N PHE A 72 10.53 -19.45 2.75
CA PHE A 72 9.44 -20.16 2.13
C PHE A 72 8.54 -20.86 3.15
N ALA A 73 9.15 -21.47 4.17
CA ALA A 73 8.43 -22.07 5.28
C ALA A 73 7.57 -21.06 6.03
N GLU A 74 8.10 -19.83 6.29
CA GLU A 74 7.36 -18.73 6.92
C GLU A 74 6.11 -18.32 6.13
N LEU A 75 6.15 -18.47 4.80
CA LEU A 75 5.04 -18.12 3.90
C LEU A 75 4.20 -19.33 3.47
N GLY A 76 4.38 -20.48 4.13
CA GLY A 76 3.64 -21.71 3.85
C GLY A 76 3.87 -22.23 2.42
N LEU A 77 5.09 -22.03 1.89
CA LEU A 77 5.53 -22.59 0.62
C LEU A 77 6.41 -23.81 0.88
N PRO A 78 6.15 -24.96 0.24
CA PRO A 78 7.00 -26.11 0.36
C PRO A 78 8.36 -25.88 -0.34
N PRO A 79 9.47 -26.45 0.15
CA PRO A 79 10.83 -26.19 -0.35
C PRO A 79 11.01 -26.59 -1.82
N GLU A 80 10.23 -27.55 -2.34
CA GLU A 80 10.28 -27.99 -3.74
C GLU A 80 9.92 -26.87 -4.73
N VAL A 81 9.24 -25.82 -4.28
CA VAL A 81 8.90 -24.63 -5.08
C VAL A 81 10.17 -23.91 -5.55
N LEU A 82 11.25 -23.97 -4.77
CA LEU A 82 12.54 -23.38 -5.13
C LEU A 82 13.12 -23.95 -6.43
N ASP A 83 12.85 -25.21 -6.72
CA ASP A 83 13.37 -25.90 -7.90
C ASP A 83 12.44 -25.81 -9.13
N LYS A 84 11.25 -25.21 -8.95
CA LYS A 84 10.26 -24.98 -10.03
C LYS A 84 10.53 -23.69 -10.79
N HIS A 85 9.91 -23.59 -11.98
CA HIS A 85 9.80 -22.35 -12.75
C HIS A 85 8.48 -21.64 -12.37
N ALA A 86 8.44 -20.32 -12.59
CA ALA A 86 7.26 -19.53 -12.24
C ALA A 86 5.98 -20.02 -12.96
N VAL A 87 6.09 -20.55 -14.17
CA VAL A 87 4.94 -21.08 -14.94
C VAL A 87 4.28 -22.31 -14.32
N GLU A 88 5.01 -23.05 -13.47
CA GLU A 88 4.51 -24.25 -12.80
C GLU A 88 3.75 -23.93 -11.51
N LEU A 89 3.73 -22.65 -11.08
CA LEU A 89 3.14 -22.21 -9.83
C LEU A 89 1.70 -21.71 -10.04
N SER A 90 0.81 -22.03 -9.09
CA SER A 90 -0.51 -21.38 -9.01
C SER A 90 -0.38 -19.88 -8.71
N GLY A 91 -1.45 -19.10 -8.94
CA GLY A 91 -1.45 -17.66 -8.67
C GLY A 91 -1.06 -17.33 -7.22
N GLY A 92 -1.65 -18.01 -6.25
CA GLY A 92 -1.31 -17.81 -4.83
C GLY A 92 0.12 -18.23 -4.47
N MET A 93 0.68 -19.27 -5.13
CA MET A 93 2.09 -19.64 -4.96
C MET A 93 3.02 -18.59 -5.56
N LYS A 94 2.71 -18.05 -6.75
CA LYS A 94 3.47 -16.96 -7.35
C LYS A 94 3.51 -15.75 -6.45
N GLN A 95 2.35 -15.33 -5.92
CA GLN A 95 2.24 -14.19 -5.03
C GLN A 95 3.11 -14.36 -3.78
N ARG A 96 2.99 -15.50 -3.10
CA ARG A 96 3.82 -15.82 -1.93
C ARG A 96 5.30 -15.89 -2.27
N THR A 97 5.66 -16.41 -3.44
CA THR A 97 7.05 -16.44 -3.92
C THR A 97 7.59 -15.02 -4.12
N VAL A 98 6.81 -14.10 -4.70
CA VAL A 98 7.24 -12.69 -4.85
C VAL A 98 7.45 -12.04 -3.47
N ILE A 99 6.55 -12.26 -2.52
CA ILE A 99 6.71 -11.77 -1.15
C ILE A 99 8.00 -12.33 -0.53
N ALA A 100 8.25 -13.65 -0.69
CA ALA A 100 9.46 -14.29 -0.21
C ALA A 100 10.73 -13.64 -0.77
N VAL A 101 10.78 -13.46 -2.09
CA VAL A 101 11.93 -12.84 -2.77
C VAL A 101 12.12 -11.38 -2.35
N SER A 102 11.04 -10.60 -2.30
CA SER A 102 11.11 -9.18 -1.90
C SER A 102 11.58 -8.99 -0.45
N THR A 103 11.35 -9.99 0.41
CA THR A 103 11.70 -9.92 1.83
C THR A 103 12.92 -10.74 2.22
N ILE A 104 13.60 -11.38 1.25
CA ILE A 104 14.70 -12.34 1.51
C ILE A 104 15.89 -11.71 2.24
N LEU A 105 16.14 -10.43 2.02
CA LEU A 105 17.23 -9.68 2.64
C LEU A 105 16.81 -8.91 3.91
N ASN A 106 15.60 -9.14 4.43
CA ASN A 106 15.04 -8.46 5.60
C ASN A 106 15.06 -6.93 5.48
N PRO A 107 14.36 -6.36 4.49
CA PRO A 107 14.35 -4.92 4.28
C PRO A 107 13.75 -4.19 5.48
N LYS A 108 14.22 -2.96 5.75
CA LYS A 108 13.62 -2.13 6.79
C LYS A 108 12.23 -1.68 6.40
N VAL A 109 12.05 -1.27 5.14
CA VAL A 109 10.79 -0.78 4.59
C VAL A 109 10.34 -1.67 3.44
N LEU A 110 9.12 -2.17 3.49
CA LEU A 110 8.48 -2.85 2.37
C LEU A 110 7.42 -1.93 1.76
N ILE A 111 7.55 -1.60 0.49
CA ILE A 111 6.51 -0.92 -0.29
C ILE A 111 5.74 -2.01 -1.05
N ALA A 112 4.45 -2.14 -0.76
CA ALA A 112 3.58 -3.13 -1.39
C ALA A 112 2.48 -2.39 -2.18
N ASP A 113 2.58 -2.45 -3.50
CA ASP A 113 1.70 -1.76 -4.43
C ASP A 113 0.65 -2.74 -4.97
N GLU A 114 -0.56 -2.63 -4.47
CA GLU A 114 -1.68 -3.55 -4.75
C GLU A 114 -1.29 -5.05 -4.66
N PRO A 115 -0.67 -5.49 -3.56
CA PRO A 115 -0.09 -6.84 -3.47
C PRO A 115 -1.14 -7.95 -3.48
N SER A 116 -2.41 -7.62 -3.28
CA SER A 116 -3.56 -8.56 -3.29
C SER A 116 -4.42 -8.45 -4.55
N SER A 117 -4.09 -7.55 -5.49
CA SER A 117 -4.85 -7.39 -6.72
C SER A 117 -4.91 -8.69 -7.53
N ALA A 118 -6.06 -8.97 -8.15
CA ALA A 118 -6.34 -10.18 -8.92
C ALA A 118 -6.42 -11.49 -8.08
N LEU A 119 -6.49 -11.42 -6.76
CA LEU A 119 -6.76 -12.55 -5.87
C LEU A 119 -8.23 -12.54 -5.43
N ASP A 120 -8.76 -13.73 -5.12
CA ASP A 120 -10.04 -13.86 -4.43
C ASP A 120 -9.94 -13.34 -2.98
N VAL A 121 -11.08 -13.00 -2.36
CA VAL A 121 -11.14 -12.40 -1.01
C VAL A 121 -10.41 -13.21 0.06
N THR A 122 -10.49 -14.55 -0.03
CA THR A 122 -9.81 -15.44 0.94
C THR A 122 -8.30 -15.36 0.78
N SER A 123 -7.82 -15.40 -0.45
CA SER A 123 -6.39 -15.27 -0.79
C SER A 123 -5.85 -13.89 -0.43
N GLN A 124 -6.63 -12.82 -0.62
CA GLN A 124 -6.27 -11.46 -0.19
C GLN A 124 -6.03 -11.39 1.32
N LYS A 125 -6.98 -11.87 2.13
CA LYS A 125 -6.85 -11.93 3.60
C LYS A 125 -5.61 -12.73 4.02
N MET A 126 -5.30 -13.82 3.32
CA MET A 126 -4.13 -14.63 3.61
C MET A 126 -2.83 -13.88 3.31
N VAL A 127 -2.73 -13.17 2.19
CA VAL A 127 -1.55 -12.33 1.84
C VAL A 127 -1.32 -11.27 2.90
N ILE A 128 -2.37 -10.57 3.30
CA ILE A 128 -2.30 -9.52 4.32
C ILE A 128 -1.81 -10.09 5.66
N LYS A 129 -2.40 -11.21 6.09
CA LYS A 129 -1.98 -11.89 7.33
C LYS A 129 -0.50 -12.27 7.28
N MET A 130 -0.03 -12.86 6.17
CA MET A 130 1.39 -13.21 6.01
C MET A 130 2.31 -11.99 6.07
N MET A 131 1.93 -10.87 5.46
CA MET A 131 2.74 -9.64 5.50
C MET A 131 2.81 -9.08 6.93
N ARG A 132 1.72 -9.11 7.68
CA ARG A 132 1.67 -8.74 9.09
C ARG A 132 2.56 -9.66 9.93
N GLU A 133 2.49 -10.98 9.74
CA GLU A 133 3.35 -11.94 10.44
C GLU A 133 4.85 -11.69 10.17
N LEU A 134 5.22 -11.27 8.95
CA LEU A 134 6.62 -10.90 8.63
C LEU A 134 7.06 -9.65 9.40
N MET A 135 6.17 -8.69 9.64
CA MET A 135 6.46 -7.53 10.49
C MET A 135 6.58 -7.93 11.96
N GLU A 136 5.62 -8.69 12.48
CA GLU A 136 5.63 -9.18 13.88
C GLU A 136 6.89 -10.00 14.22
N LYS A 137 7.39 -10.77 13.25
CA LYS A 137 8.65 -11.53 13.36
C LYS A 137 9.92 -10.68 13.14
N GLY A 138 9.77 -9.40 12.84
CA GLY A 138 10.87 -8.46 12.65
C GLY A 138 11.65 -8.60 11.36
N TYR A 139 11.11 -9.32 10.36
CA TYR A 139 11.71 -9.39 9.01
C TYR A 139 11.56 -8.07 8.24
N ILE A 140 10.53 -7.30 8.57
CA ILE A 140 10.24 -5.97 8.03
C ILE A 140 9.97 -5.05 9.21
N LYS A 141 10.53 -3.84 9.24
CA LYS A 141 10.32 -2.87 10.32
C LYS A 141 9.09 -1.99 10.09
N SER A 142 8.85 -1.61 8.84
CA SER A 142 7.69 -0.81 8.45
C SER A 142 7.22 -1.18 7.05
N MET A 143 5.93 -0.96 6.78
CA MET A 143 5.33 -1.27 5.49
C MET A 143 4.49 -0.09 4.99
N LEU A 144 4.70 0.29 3.72
CA LEU A 144 3.80 1.16 2.99
C LEU A 144 2.92 0.29 2.09
N PHE A 145 1.65 0.17 2.47
CA PHE A 145 0.68 -0.65 1.76
C PHE A 145 -0.22 0.24 0.89
N ILE A 146 -0.16 0.09 -0.43
CA ILE A 146 -0.96 0.86 -1.38
C ILE A 146 -2.08 -0.05 -1.89
N THR A 147 -3.34 0.37 -1.74
CA THR A 147 -4.50 -0.38 -2.21
C THR A 147 -5.69 0.54 -2.42
N HIS A 148 -6.64 0.10 -3.23
CA HIS A 148 -7.97 0.67 -3.34
C HIS A 148 -9.03 -0.11 -2.55
N GLU A 149 -8.63 -1.18 -1.86
CA GLU A 149 -9.50 -2.06 -1.07
C GLU A 149 -9.51 -1.64 0.40
N LEU A 150 -10.26 -0.60 0.72
CA LEU A 150 -10.29 0.04 2.04
C LEU A 150 -10.67 -0.90 3.20
N PRO A 151 -11.62 -1.86 3.07
CA PRO A 151 -11.97 -2.76 4.18
C PRO A 151 -10.80 -3.59 4.69
N LEU A 152 -9.78 -3.80 3.85
CA LEU A 152 -8.60 -4.57 4.23
C LEU A 152 -7.66 -3.77 5.12
N LEU A 153 -7.63 -2.43 4.97
CA LEU A 153 -6.66 -1.56 5.65
C LEU A 153 -6.87 -1.50 7.17
N TYR A 154 -8.10 -1.44 7.63
CA TYR A 154 -8.42 -1.28 9.05
C TYR A 154 -7.73 -2.29 9.98
N ASN A 155 -7.58 -3.54 9.51
CA ASN A 155 -6.98 -4.61 10.31
C ASN A 155 -5.46 -4.74 10.13
N VAL A 156 -4.82 -3.88 9.31
CA VAL A 156 -3.43 -4.09 8.85
C VAL A 156 -2.56 -2.88 9.07
N THR A 157 -3.15 -1.69 9.12
CA THR A 157 -2.40 -0.42 9.17
C THR A 157 -2.65 0.33 10.47
N ASP A 158 -1.62 1.02 10.93
CA ASP A 158 -1.73 1.96 12.05
C ASP A 158 -2.32 3.29 11.56
N ASP A 159 -1.77 3.80 10.43
CA ASP A 159 -2.18 5.06 9.79
C ASP A 159 -2.70 4.82 8.38
N ILE A 160 -3.67 5.62 7.95
CA ILE A 160 -4.20 5.65 6.59
C ILE A 160 -4.03 7.06 6.01
N MET A 161 -3.54 7.10 4.76
CA MET A 161 -3.50 8.32 3.95
C MET A 161 -4.38 8.15 2.73
N VAL A 162 -5.40 9.00 2.59
CA VAL A 162 -6.25 9.01 1.41
C VAL A 162 -5.69 9.98 0.38
N MET A 163 -5.46 9.47 -0.84
CA MET A 163 -5.00 10.27 -1.97
C MET A 163 -6.11 10.48 -2.99
N TYR A 164 -6.23 11.70 -3.50
CA TYR A 164 -7.09 12.01 -4.62
C TYR A 164 -6.36 12.87 -5.64
N ALA A 165 -6.38 12.43 -6.89
CA ALA A 165 -5.78 13.17 -8.01
C ALA A 165 -4.33 13.63 -7.75
N GLY A 166 -3.49 12.78 -7.11
CA GLY A 166 -2.08 13.04 -6.83
C GLY A 166 -1.81 13.97 -5.63
N GLN A 167 -2.79 14.15 -4.73
CA GLN A 167 -2.62 14.86 -3.46
C GLN A 167 -3.14 14.00 -2.30
N ILE A 168 -2.44 14.03 -1.17
CA ILE A 168 -2.99 13.54 0.09
C ILE A 168 -4.08 14.53 0.49
N VAL A 169 -5.31 14.03 0.64
CA VAL A 169 -6.47 14.84 1.02
C VAL A 169 -6.83 14.69 2.48
N GLU A 170 -6.46 13.55 3.07
CA GLU A 170 -6.65 13.28 4.48
C GLU A 170 -5.64 12.24 4.96
N LYS A 171 -5.23 12.36 6.22
CA LYS A 171 -4.40 11.40 6.95
C LYS A 171 -4.90 11.31 8.40
N GLY A 172 -4.86 10.12 8.96
CA GLY A 172 -5.16 9.84 10.37
C GLY A 172 -4.90 8.38 10.69
N THR A 173 -5.18 8.00 11.93
CA THR A 173 -5.16 6.60 12.34
C THR A 173 -6.19 5.78 11.55
N ALA A 174 -6.02 4.46 11.48
CA ALA A 174 -6.98 3.60 10.81
C ALA A 174 -8.40 3.74 11.39
N GLU A 175 -8.52 3.90 12.72
CA GLU A 175 -9.78 4.09 13.41
C GLU A 175 -10.46 5.41 13.01
N GLU A 176 -9.74 6.53 13.04
CA GLU A 176 -10.25 7.84 12.63
C GLU A 176 -10.70 7.86 11.18
N MET A 177 -9.88 7.27 10.30
CA MET A 177 -10.15 7.27 8.87
C MET A 177 -11.35 6.42 8.48
N VAL A 178 -11.63 5.35 9.22
CA VAL A 178 -12.77 4.47 8.96
C VAL A 178 -14.05 4.99 9.61
N PHE A 179 -13.99 5.47 10.85
CA PHE A 179 -15.19 5.81 11.63
C PHE A 179 -15.50 7.30 11.71
N ASP A 180 -14.52 8.19 11.51
CA ASP A 180 -14.69 9.65 11.59
C ASP A 180 -13.93 10.39 10.46
N PRO A 181 -14.08 9.99 9.17
CA PRO A 181 -13.42 10.66 8.05
C PRO A 181 -13.93 12.09 7.90
N VAL A 182 -12.99 13.05 7.76
CA VAL A 182 -13.32 14.49 7.70
C VAL A 182 -13.45 14.99 6.26
N HIS A 183 -12.51 14.62 5.37
CA HIS A 183 -12.55 15.10 3.99
C HIS A 183 -13.72 14.51 3.21
N PRO A 184 -14.50 15.31 2.43
CA PRO A 184 -15.66 14.79 1.69
C PRO A 184 -15.41 13.59 0.78
N TYR A 185 -14.22 13.47 0.23
CA TYR A 185 -13.84 12.30 -0.56
C TYR A 185 -13.65 11.05 0.32
N SER A 186 -12.95 11.18 1.45
CA SER A 186 -12.75 10.08 2.40
C SER A 186 -14.08 9.63 2.98
N HIS A 187 -14.94 10.57 3.40
CA HIS A 187 -16.29 10.28 3.88
C HIS A 187 -17.11 9.52 2.84
N GLY A 188 -17.12 9.98 1.58
CA GLY A 188 -17.82 9.30 0.49
C GLY A 188 -17.24 7.91 0.18
N LEU A 189 -15.92 7.72 0.29
CA LEU A 189 -15.29 6.40 0.14
C LEU A 189 -15.74 5.44 1.24
N MET A 190 -15.67 5.86 2.51
CA MET A 190 -16.04 5.03 3.65
C MET A 190 -17.54 4.69 3.63
N SER A 191 -18.40 5.66 3.27
CA SER A 191 -19.85 5.44 3.12
C SER A 191 -20.22 4.50 1.97
N SER A 192 -19.33 4.32 0.99
CA SER A 192 -19.53 3.38 -0.14
C SER A 192 -19.13 1.94 0.17
N ILE A 193 -18.52 1.69 1.33
CA ILE A 193 -18.09 0.36 1.76
C ILE A 193 -19.27 -0.33 2.47
N LEU A 194 -19.62 -1.53 2.01
CA LEU A 194 -20.48 -2.41 2.77
C LEU A 194 -19.71 -2.95 3.98
N VAL A 195 -19.88 -2.35 5.14
CA VAL A 195 -19.53 -3.01 6.40
C VAL A 195 -20.62 -4.04 6.67
N PRO A 196 -20.32 -5.35 6.71
CA PRO A 196 -21.31 -6.37 7.04
C PRO A 196 -21.54 -6.37 8.56
N GLU A 197 -22.19 -5.33 9.09
CA GLU A 197 -22.71 -5.34 10.46
C GLU A 197 -24.18 -5.77 10.46
N GLU A 198 -24.56 -6.56 11.48
CA GLU A 198 -25.96 -6.91 11.70
C GLU A 198 -26.77 -5.62 11.90
N GLY A 199 -27.63 -5.29 10.94
CA GLY A 199 -28.47 -4.10 10.96
C GLY A 199 -28.35 -3.19 9.71
N THR A 200 -27.36 -3.37 8.86
CA THR A 200 -27.13 -2.53 7.64
C THR A 200 -28.05 -2.89 6.45
N ARG A 201 -29.07 -3.73 6.63
CA ARG A 201 -30.10 -3.94 5.60
C ARG A 201 -30.92 -2.67 5.38
N GLY A 202 -30.60 -1.91 4.32
CA GLY A 202 -31.36 -0.72 3.93
C GLY A 202 -30.54 0.53 3.65
N HIS A 203 -29.25 0.59 3.98
CA HIS A 203 -28.41 1.73 3.58
C HIS A 203 -28.16 1.70 2.07
N LYS A 204 -28.61 2.75 1.37
CA LYS A 204 -28.30 2.98 -0.04
C LYS A 204 -26.79 3.29 -0.15
N LEU A 205 -26.06 2.42 -0.85
CA LEU A 205 -24.69 2.74 -1.25
C LEU A 205 -24.69 3.99 -2.11
N THR A 206 -24.07 5.07 -1.64
CA THR A 206 -23.98 6.32 -2.38
C THR A 206 -22.66 6.34 -3.14
N ALA A 207 -22.70 6.08 -4.43
CA ALA A 207 -21.51 6.19 -5.27
C ALA A 207 -21.08 7.67 -5.39
N ILE A 208 -19.77 7.92 -5.33
CA ILE A 208 -19.21 9.26 -5.59
C ILE A 208 -19.40 9.58 -7.08
N PRO A 209 -20.18 10.62 -7.44
CA PRO A 209 -20.52 10.92 -8.84
C PRO A 209 -19.32 11.47 -9.62
N GLY A 210 -19.43 11.46 -10.96
CA GLY A 210 -18.48 12.09 -11.87
C GLY A 210 -17.16 11.31 -12.04
N THR A 211 -16.22 11.92 -12.76
CA THR A 211 -14.91 11.34 -13.09
C THR A 211 -13.77 12.15 -12.47
N PRO A 212 -12.62 11.53 -12.16
CA PRO A 212 -11.44 12.24 -11.69
C PRO A 212 -10.97 13.31 -12.70
N PRO A 213 -10.33 14.40 -12.24
CA PRO A 213 -9.84 15.46 -13.11
C PRO A 213 -8.68 15.00 -13.97
N ASN A 214 -8.47 15.71 -15.09
CA ASN A 214 -7.30 15.47 -15.93
C ASN A 214 -6.02 15.94 -15.24
N LEU A 215 -5.14 15.01 -14.88
CA LEU A 215 -3.89 15.31 -14.16
C LEU A 215 -2.83 16.01 -15.03
N LYS A 216 -2.96 16.05 -16.34
CA LYS A 216 -2.10 16.89 -17.21
C LYS A 216 -2.38 18.38 -17.02
N LYS A 217 -3.59 18.74 -16.56
CA LYS A 217 -4.02 20.11 -16.24
C LYS A 217 -4.83 20.07 -14.94
N PRO A 218 -4.17 19.87 -13.78
CA PRO A 218 -4.88 19.75 -12.52
C PRO A 218 -5.61 21.07 -12.19
N PRO A 219 -6.78 21.01 -11.53
CA PRO A 219 -7.46 22.20 -11.03
C PRO A 219 -6.57 23.05 -10.13
N GLN A 220 -6.72 24.37 -10.17
CA GLN A 220 -5.97 25.31 -9.31
C GLN A 220 -6.39 25.20 -7.85
N GLY A 221 -7.69 24.98 -7.61
CA GLY A 221 -8.26 24.80 -6.28
C GLY A 221 -8.33 23.35 -5.83
N CYS A 222 -9.41 23.01 -5.14
CA CYS A 222 -9.65 21.64 -4.69
C CYS A 222 -9.81 20.70 -5.88
N ARG A 223 -8.98 19.68 -5.96
CA ARG A 223 -9.01 18.68 -7.05
C ARG A 223 -10.29 17.85 -7.05
N PHE A 224 -10.97 17.77 -5.90
CA PHE A 224 -12.23 17.05 -5.73
C PHE A 224 -13.47 17.94 -5.97
N ALA A 225 -13.34 19.26 -6.13
CA ALA A 225 -14.45 20.20 -6.19
C ALA A 225 -15.56 19.84 -7.18
N GLU A 226 -15.22 19.32 -8.37
CA GLU A 226 -16.21 18.96 -9.42
C GLU A 226 -17.10 17.76 -9.04
N ARG A 227 -16.66 16.96 -8.04
CA ARG A 227 -17.36 15.77 -7.57
C ARG A 227 -17.89 15.92 -6.14
N CYS A 228 -17.52 17.02 -5.49
CA CYS A 228 -17.86 17.27 -4.09
C CYS A 228 -19.26 17.91 -4.01
N LYS A 229 -20.19 17.25 -3.32
CA LYS A 229 -21.56 17.76 -3.11
C LYS A 229 -21.62 18.99 -2.20
N TYR A 230 -20.53 19.25 -1.46
CA TYR A 230 -20.39 20.42 -0.58
C TYR A 230 -19.50 21.51 -1.19
N ALA A 231 -19.15 21.40 -2.48
CA ALA A 231 -18.27 22.36 -3.12
C ALA A 231 -18.88 23.76 -3.14
N ARG A 232 -18.09 24.75 -2.73
CA ARG A 232 -18.38 26.18 -2.87
C ARG A 232 -17.66 26.75 -4.09
N PRO A 233 -18.08 27.91 -4.62
CA PRO A 233 -17.37 28.56 -5.72
C PRO A 233 -15.87 28.69 -5.47
N GLU A 234 -15.46 29.07 -4.23
CA GLU A 234 -14.09 29.28 -3.81
C GLU A 234 -13.23 28.01 -3.91
N CYS A 235 -13.84 26.83 -3.77
CA CYS A 235 -13.15 25.55 -3.89
C CYS A 235 -12.51 25.35 -5.26
N ARG A 236 -12.96 26.06 -6.31
CA ARG A 236 -12.46 25.89 -7.68
C ARG A 236 -11.19 26.66 -7.96
N TYR A 237 -10.94 27.78 -7.23
CA TYR A 237 -9.85 28.69 -7.55
C TYR A 237 -8.95 29.06 -6.36
N SER A 238 -9.40 28.82 -5.13
CA SER A 238 -8.61 29.14 -3.94
C SER A 238 -7.62 28.02 -3.63
N ALA A 239 -6.47 28.39 -3.10
CA ALA A 239 -5.53 27.43 -2.52
C ALA A 239 -6.20 26.72 -1.33
N ILE A 240 -6.13 25.39 -1.31
CA ILE A 240 -6.74 24.59 -0.27
C ILE A 240 -5.69 24.34 0.83
N PRO A 241 -5.90 24.89 2.04
CA PRO A 241 -4.97 24.70 3.13
C PRO A 241 -5.00 23.25 3.63
N GLU A 242 -3.87 22.81 4.12
CA GLU A 242 -3.77 21.66 5.00
C GLU A 242 -4.13 22.11 6.41
N LYS A 243 -5.08 21.44 7.02
CA LYS A 243 -5.53 21.70 8.37
C LYS A 243 -5.06 20.57 9.27
N ASP A 244 -4.25 20.90 10.25
CA ASP A 244 -3.77 19.99 11.29
C ASP A 244 -4.85 19.85 12.38
N LEU A 245 -5.18 18.62 12.73
CA LEU A 245 -6.13 18.27 13.79
C LEU A 245 -5.42 17.76 15.06
N GLY A 246 -4.09 17.77 15.09
CA GLY A 246 -3.26 17.20 16.14
C GLY A 246 -2.92 15.72 15.90
N ASP A 247 -1.96 15.20 16.67
CA ASP A 247 -1.51 13.81 16.67
C ASP A 247 -1.18 13.23 15.29
N GLY A 248 -0.75 14.09 14.35
CA GLY A 248 -0.42 13.72 12.98
C GLY A 248 -1.62 13.54 12.05
N ARG A 249 -2.83 13.84 12.52
CA ARG A 249 -4.05 13.85 11.71
C ARG A 249 -4.17 15.16 10.93
N MET A 250 -4.50 15.08 9.64
CA MET A 250 -4.67 16.25 8.78
C MET A 250 -5.70 16.03 7.67
N TYR A 251 -6.30 17.13 7.20
CA TYR A 251 -7.14 17.12 6.00
C TYR A 251 -6.99 18.39 5.16
N ARG A 252 -7.34 18.31 3.86
CA ARG A 252 -7.30 19.44 2.91
C ARG A 252 -8.70 19.83 2.47
N CYS A 253 -9.31 20.78 3.16
CA CYS A 253 -10.61 21.34 2.79
C CYS A 253 -10.73 22.79 3.24
N LEU A 254 -11.51 23.61 2.50
CA LEU A 254 -11.86 24.97 2.93
C LEU A 254 -12.82 24.94 4.13
N LEU A 255 -13.75 23.97 4.16
CA LEU A 255 -14.72 23.81 5.23
C LEU A 255 -14.04 23.38 6.52
N GLY A 256 -14.57 23.83 7.66
CA GLY A 256 -14.14 23.40 8.99
C GLY A 256 -14.61 21.97 9.30
N GLN A 257 -13.93 21.31 10.27
CA GLN A 257 -14.33 19.96 10.70
C GLN A 257 -15.76 19.94 11.23
N ASP A 258 -16.11 20.89 12.10
CA ASP A 258 -17.45 20.97 12.70
C ASP A 258 -18.52 21.19 11.63
N GLU A 259 -18.25 22.09 10.69
CA GLU A 259 -19.13 22.32 9.55
C GLU A 259 -19.34 21.06 8.68
N LEU A 260 -18.29 20.29 8.46
CA LEU A 260 -18.38 19.03 7.71
C LEU A 260 -19.16 17.97 8.51
N LYS A 261 -18.93 17.85 9.83
CA LYS A 261 -19.69 16.94 10.69
C LYS A 261 -21.19 17.30 10.71
N GLU A 262 -21.52 18.58 10.76
CA GLU A 262 -22.90 19.02 10.68
C GLU A 262 -23.58 18.58 9.36
N VAL A 263 -22.94 18.81 8.20
CA VAL A 263 -23.52 18.42 6.93
C VAL A 263 -23.60 16.90 6.72
N TYR A 264 -22.68 16.12 7.34
CA TYR A 264 -22.73 14.64 7.29
C TYR A 264 -23.86 14.08 8.16
N SER A 265 -24.19 14.74 9.29
CA SER A 265 -25.28 14.30 10.18
C SER A 265 -26.67 14.42 9.54
N HIS A 266 -26.81 15.15 8.43
CA HIS A 266 -28.06 15.34 7.69
C HIS A 266 -28.21 14.39 6.48
N GLU A 267 -27.28 13.45 6.28
CA GLU A 267 -27.31 12.43 5.23
C GLU A 267 -27.93 11.12 5.70
#